data_8405c79d9aaeae3776097fe6cf18229a
#
_entry.id   8405c79d9aaeae3776097fe6cf18229a
#
_cell.length_a   1.000
_cell.length_b   1.000
_cell.length_c   1.000
_cell.angle_alpha   90.00
_cell.angle_beta   90.00
_cell.angle_gamma   90.00
#
_symmetry.space_group_name_H-M   'P 1'
#
loop_
_entity.id
_entity.type
_entity.pdbx_description
1 polymer ?
#
loop_
_entity_poly.entity_id
_entity_poly.type
_entity_poly.pdbx_seq_one_letter_code
_entity_poly.pdbx_strand_id
1 'polypeptide(L)'
;MDSKETYIKAAFEKIIPLFRESGLPIDEIDERLQIKFADIAPKWAGLCQSRISGYYPQEEHEILISNTIDNGFDAIDVLIHEVCHAIQFHLYGDEVRPHGKEFKVIAEAVGLTGKMTCASANHELGIKIKKWEKEIGVFPHE
;
A
#
# COMPACT_ATOMS: atom_id res chain seq x y z
N MET A 1 10.56 17.12 7.18
CA MET A 1 9.27 16.44 7.05
C MET A 1 8.65 16.34 8.41
N ASP A 2 7.50 16.98 8.60
CA ASP A 2 6.98 17.27 9.94
C ASP A 2 5.99 16.25 10.47
N SER A 3 5.45 15.37 9.60
CA SER A 3 4.46 14.41 10.04
C SER A 3 4.56 13.10 9.26
N LYS A 4 4.06 12.05 9.89
CA LYS A 4 3.95 10.75 9.23
C LYS A 4 3.02 10.82 8.02
N GLU A 5 1.96 11.63 8.10
CA GLU A 5 1.03 11.80 6.99
C GLU A 5 1.71 12.42 5.77
N THR A 6 2.54 13.42 5.99
CA THR A 6 3.32 14.06 4.92
C THR A 6 4.33 13.07 4.33
N TYR A 7 4.98 12.28 5.19
CA TYR A 7 5.92 11.25 4.76
C TYR A 7 5.25 10.23 3.85
N ILE A 8 4.11 9.70 4.26
CA ILE A 8 3.45 8.64 3.52
C ILE A 8 2.88 9.14 2.18
N LYS A 9 2.47 10.40 2.11
CA LYS A 9 2.07 11.01 0.83
C LYS A 9 3.23 11.04 -0.15
N ALA A 10 4.40 11.46 0.31
CA ALA A 10 5.60 11.45 -0.52
C ALA A 10 5.96 10.03 -0.96
N ALA A 11 5.84 9.06 -0.05
CA ALA A 11 6.07 7.66 -0.37
C ALA A 11 5.08 7.15 -1.43
N PHE A 12 3.82 7.51 -1.31
CA PHE A 12 2.81 7.10 -2.28
C PHE A 12 3.15 7.60 -3.69
N GLU A 13 3.58 8.85 -3.80
CA GLU A 13 4.00 9.38 -5.10
C GLU A 13 5.18 8.62 -5.69
N LYS A 14 6.09 8.13 -4.84
CA LYS A 14 7.23 7.32 -5.30
C LYS A 14 6.81 5.97 -5.83
N ILE A 15 5.78 5.35 -5.27
CA ILE A 15 5.37 3.99 -5.67
C ILE A 15 4.39 3.97 -6.84
N ILE A 16 3.77 5.09 -7.19
CA ILE A 16 2.84 5.14 -8.33
C ILE A 16 3.50 4.61 -9.62
N PRO A 17 4.72 5.06 -10.01
CA PRO A 17 5.36 4.52 -11.21
C PRO A 17 5.61 3.02 -11.14
N LEU A 18 5.88 2.47 -9.95
CA LEU A 18 6.07 1.04 -9.79
C LEU A 18 4.82 0.26 -10.22
N PHE A 19 3.66 0.68 -9.74
CA PHE A 19 2.39 0.04 -10.12
C PHE A 19 2.08 0.25 -11.60
N ARG A 20 2.29 1.46 -12.09
CA ARG A 20 2.04 1.77 -13.50
C ARG A 20 2.91 0.92 -14.44
N GLU A 21 4.19 0.80 -14.15
CA GLU A 21 5.14 0.01 -14.94
C GLU A 21 4.86 -1.49 -14.84
N SER A 22 4.22 -1.92 -13.76
CA SER A 22 3.81 -3.32 -13.58
C SER A 22 2.50 -3.64 -14.30
N GLY A 23 1.93 -2.67 -15.02
CA GLY A 23 0.69 -2.86 -15.77
C GLY A 23 -0.57 -2.83 -14.92
N LEU A 24 -0.49 -2.31 -13.69
CA LEU A 24 -1.62 -2.28 -12.77
C LEU A 24 -2.34 -0.93 -12.84
N PRO A 25 -3.67 -0.91 -12.63
CA PRO A 25 -4.50 0.28 -12.88
C PRO A 25 -4.45 1.30 -11.74
N ILE A 26 -3.26 1.70 -11.31
CA ILE A 26 -3.08 2.66 -10.22
C ILE A 26 -3.67 4.02 -10.58
N ASP A 27 -3.58 4.43 -11.83
CA ASP A 27 -4.08 5.73 -12.28
C ASP A 27 -5.60 5.83 -12.27
N GLU A 28 -6.30 4.68 -12.18
CA GLU A 28 -7.76 4.65 -12.09
C GLU A 28 -8.26 4.82 -10.67
N ILE A 29 -7.41 4.61 -9.67
CA ILE A 29 -7.82 4.63 -8.26
C ILE A 29 -7.02 5.57 -7.37
N ASP A 30 -5.92 6.14 -7.84
CA ASP A 30 -5.00 6.91 -7.01
C ASP A 30 -5.69 8.07 -6.27
N GLU A 31 -6.65 8.74 -6.91
CA GLU A 31 -7.38 9.84 -6.31
C GLU A 31 -8.42 9.38 -5.28
N ARG A 32 -8.70 8.08 -5.22
CA ARG A 32 -9.70 7.50 -4.32
C ARG A 32 -9.07 6.78 -3.14
N LEU A 33 -7.76 6.92 -2.98
CA LEU A 33 -7.02 6.33 -1.87
C LEU A 33 -6.85 7.35 -0.76
N GLN A 34 -7.28 6.97 0.45
CA GLN A 34 -7.00 7.73 1.66
C GLN A 34 -6.01 6.92 2.48
N ILE A 35 -4.88 7.51 2.80
CA ILE A 35 -3.79 6.81 3.49
C ILE A 35 -3.53 7.52 4.82
N LYS A 36 -3.62 6.77 5.91
CA LYS A 36 -3.47 7.31 7.27
C LYS A 36 -2.67 6.36 8.14
N PHE A 37 -2.03 6.92 9.16
CA PHE A 37 -1.54 6.11 10.28
C PHE A 37 -2.63 6.02 11.34
N ALA A 38 -2.76 4.86 11.98
CA ALA A 38 -3.80 4.63 12.97
C ALA A 38 -3.38 3.56 13.97
N ASP A 39 -4.05 3.56 15.12
CA ASP A 39 -3.95 2.47 16.08
C ASP A 39 -4.88 1.37 15.62
N ILE A 40 -4.31 0.29 15.12
CA ILE A 40 -5.06 -0.87 14.63
C ILE A 40 -4.67 -2.09 15.45
N ALA A 41 -5.38 -3.21 15.23
CA ALA A 41 -5.12 -4.44 15.98
C ALA A 41 -3.62 -4.78 15.93
N PRO A 42 -3.00 -5.14 17.08
CA PRO A 42 -1.55 -5.34 17.14
C PRO A 42 -0.98 -6.36 16.16
N LYS A 43 -1.79 -7.32 15.74
CA LYS A 43 -1.37 -8.33 14.77
C LYS A 43 -1.24 -7.82 13.34
N TRP A 44 -1.72 -6.61 13.05
CA TRP A 44 -1.70 -6.05 11.72
C TRP A 44 -0.70 -4.90 11.60
N ALA A 45 0.12 -4.93 10.55
CA ALA A 45 0.99 -3.81 10.19
C ALA A 45 0.22 -2.77 9.38
N GLY A 46 -0.78 -3.20 8.63
CA GLY A 46 -1.63 -2.34 7.83
C GLY A 46 -2.98 -2.96 7.56
N LEU A 47 -3.86 -2.18 6.98
CA LEU A 47 -5.23 -2.58 6.66
C LEU A 47 -5.73 -1.76 5.48
N CYS A 48 -6.42 -2.42 4.55
CA CYS A 48 -7.10 -1.74 3.45
C CYS A 48 -8.59 -2.05 3.54
N GLN A 49 -9.40 -0.99 3.58
CA GLN A 49 -10.85 -1.08 3.56
C GLN A 49 -11.34 -0.45 2.26
N SER A 50 -11.95 -1.26 1.41
CA SER A 50 -12.46 -0.82 0.11
C SER A 50 -13.97 -0.95 0.07
N ARG A 51 -14.64 0.01 -0.57
CA ARG A 51 -16.09 0.01 -0.69
C ARG A 51 -16.53 0.79 -1.91
N ILE A 52 -17.77 0.58 -2.32
CA ILE A 52 -18.41 1.38 -3.35
C ILE A 52 -19.37 2.34 -2.64
N SER A 53 -19.28 3.63 -2.99
CA SER A 53 -20.14 4.65 -2.41
C SER A 53 -21.61 4.36 -2.69
N GLY A 54 -22.48 4.53 -1.69
CA GLY A 54 -23.88 4.17 -1.77
C GLY A 54 -24.71 5.01 -2.73
N TYR A 55 -24.36 6.27 -2.96
CA TYR A 55 -25.16 7.18 -3.80
C TYR A 55 -24.66 7.23 -5.23
N TYR A 56 -23.35 7.29 -5.41
CA TYR A 56 -22.71 7.17 -6.72
C TYR A 56 -21.79 5.97 -6.66
N PRO A 57 -21.78 5.09 -7.67
CA PRO A 57 -20.93 3.90 -7.65
C PRO A 57 -19.46 4.29 -7.82
N GLN A 58 -18.89 4.88 -6.80
CA GLN A 58 -17.48 5.26 -6.74
C GLN A 58 -16.79 4.40 -5.72
N GLU A 59 -15.69 3.80 -6.15
CA GLU A 59 -14.84 3.08 -5.24
C GLU A 59 -14.12 4.06 -4.32
N GLU A 60 -13.99 3.67 -3.07
CA GLU A 60 -13.17 4.36 -2.09
C GLU A 60 -12.31 3.33 -1.37
N HIS A 61 -11.07 3.68 -1.13
CA HIS A 61 -10.12 2.80 -0.45
C HIS A 61 -9.48 3.57 0.69
N GLU A 62 -9.60 3.04 1.89
CA GLU A 62 -8.91 3.59 3.05
C GLU A 62 -7.79 2.64 3.45
N ILE A 63 -6.57 3.15 3.43
CA ILE A 63 -5.39 2.40 3.85
C ILE A 63 -4.94 2.94 5.19
N LEU A 64 -4.86 2.05 6.18
CA LEU A 64 -4.37 2.37 7.49
C LEU A 64 -3.03 1.67 7.72
N ILE A 65 -2.04 2.43 8.16
CA ILE A 65 -0.73 1.89 8.53
C ILE A 65 -0.61 1.99 10.03
N SER A 66 -0.16 0.92 10.68
CA SER A 66 -0.07 0.88 12.12
C SER A 66 0.87 1.96 12.67
N ASN A 67 0.44 2.64 13.73
CA ASN A 67 1.28 3.58 14.45
C ASN A 67 2.50 2.90 15.12
N THR A 68 2.54 1.57 15.18
CA THR A 68 3.71 0.85 15.68
C THR A 68 4.84 0.81 14.67
N ILE A 69 4.58 1.11 13.40
CA ILE A 69 5.62 1.22 12.38
C ILE A 69 6.45 2.47 12.68
N ASP A 70 7.76 2.30 12.83
CA ASP A 70 8.65 3.35 13.31
C ASP A 70 9.79 3.71 12.35
N ASN A 71 9.72 3.23 11.12
CA ASN A 71 10.76 3.53 10.13
C ASN A 71 10.16 3.59 8.72
N GLY A 72 10.86 4.30 7.84
CA GLY A 72 10.38 4.55 6.50
C GLY A 72 10.31 3.31 5.64
N PHE A 73 11.28 2.42 5.75
CA PHE A 73 11.29 1.18 4.96
C PHE A 73 10.02 0.37 5.20
N ASP A 74 9.71 0.10 6.46
CA ASP A 74 8.54 -0.70 6.80
C ASP A 74 7.25 0.02 6.42
N ALA A 75 7.19 1.35 6.60
CA ALA A 75 6.01 2.11 6.21
C ALA A 75 5.73 2.00 4.71
N ILE A 76 6.77 2.11 3.88
CA ILE A 76 6.63 2.01 2.42
C ILE A 76 6.26 0.57 2.02
N ASP A 77 6.90 -0.42 2.63
CA ASP A 77 6.63 -1.83 2.37
C ASP A 77 5.16 -2.18 2.67
N VAL A 78 4.68 -1.77 3.83
CA VAL A 78 3.27 -1.96 4.22
C VAL A 78 2.34 -1.22 3.26
N LEU A 79 2.68 0.01 2.89
CA LEU A 79 1.87 0.79 1.94
C LEU A 79 1.71 0.03 0.61
N ILE A 80 2.79 -0.51 0.08
CA ILE A 80 2.73 -1.28 -1.18
C ILE A 80 1.79 -2.48 -1.03
N HIS A 81 1.89 -3.22 0.07
CA HIS A 81 1.03 -4.36 0.34
C HIS A 81 -0.45 -3.94 0.35
N GLU A 82 -0.77 -2.85 1.05
CA GLU A 82 -2.16 -2.39 1.16
C GLU A 82 -2.69 -1.80 -0.16
N VAL A 83 -1.85 -1.14 -0.94
CA VAL A 83 -2.25 -0.68 -2.28
C VAL A 83 -2.59 -1.87 -3.18
N CYS A 84 -1.88 -2.99 -3.05
CA CYS A 84 -2.23 -4.21 -3.78
C CYS A 84 -3.65 -4.68 -3.46
N HIS A 85 -4.10 -4.56 -2.20
CA HIS A 85 -5.47 -4.86 -1.83
C HIS A 85 -6.47 -3.93 -2.52
N ALA A 86 -6.16 -2.65 -2.61
CA ALA A 86 -7.02 -1.68 -3.30
C ALA A 86 -7.14 -2.02 -4.79
N ILE A 87 -6.02 -2.37 -5.43
CA ILE A 87 -6.01 -2.80 -6.83
C ILE A 87 -6.86 -4.07 -7.01
N GLN A 88 -6.71 -5.02 -6.11
CA GLN A 88 -7.50 -6.27 -6.16
C GLN A 88 -8.99 -5.97 -6.08
N PHE A 89 -9.40 -5.10 -5.16
CA PHE A 89 -10.81 -4.72 -5.04
C PHE A 89 -11.30 -4.02 -6.31
N HIS A 90 -10.50 -3.14 -6.86
CA HIS A 90 -10.84 -2.45 -8.10
C HIS A 90 -11.08 -3.43 -9.25
N LEU A 91 -10.27 -4.46 -9.36
CA LEU A 91 -10.36 -5.44 -10.45
C LEU A 91 -11.44 -6.50 -10.23
N TYR A 92 -11.64 -6.94 -9.00
CA TYR A 92 -12.46 -8.13 -8.69
C TYR A 92 -13.57 -7.89 -7.68
N GLY A 93 -13.63 -6.71 -7.05
CA GLY A 93 -14.57 -6.47 -5.95
C GLY A 93 -14.21 -7.33 -4.74
N ASP A 94 -15.22 -7.72 -3.97
CA ASP A 94 -15.04 -8.56 -2.78
C ASP A 94 -15.34 -10.03 -3.04
N GLU A 95 -15.44 -10.44 -4.30
CA GLU A 95 -15.78 -11.81 -4.69
C GLU A 95 -14.60 -12.79 -4.65
N VAL A 96 -13.39 -12.28 -4.44
CA VAL A 96 -12.18 -13.09 -4.37
C VAL A 96 -11.57 -13.02 -2.98
N ARG A 97 -10.74 -14.01 -2.64
CA ARG A 97 -10.09 -14.05 -1.33
C ARG A 97 -9.05 -12.93 -1.22
N PRO A 98 -8.97 -12.20 -0.08
CA PRO A 98 -8.03 -11.09 0.09
C PRO A 98 -6.58 -11.46 -0.17
N HIS A 99 -6.15 -12.66 0.18
CA HIS A 99 -4.77 -13.11 -0.03
C HIS A 99 -4.69 -14.37 -0.89
N GLY A 100 -5.65 -14.53 -1.80
CA GLY A 100 -5.69 -15.66 -2.72
C GLY A 100 -4.83 -15.45 -3.95
N LYS A 101 -5.14 -16.24 -4.99
CA LYS A 101 -4.33 -16.24 -6.23
C LYS A 101 -4.35 -14.91 -6.97
N GLU A 102 -5.48 -14.19 -6.93
CA GLU A 102 -5.58 -12.89 -7.58
C GLU A 102 -4.66 -11.86 -6.92
N PHE A 103 -4.67 -11.83 -5.58
CA PHE A 103 -3.77 -10.98 -4.83
C PHE A 103 -2.30 -11.33 -5.10
N LYS A 104 -1.99 -12.62 -5.16
CA LYS A 104 -0.63 -13.08 -5.39
C LYS A 104 -0.08 -12.57 -6.72
N VAL A 105 -0.88 -12.60 -7.78
CA VAL A 105 -0.46 -12.08 -9.09
C VAL A 105 -0.12 -10.58 -9.00
N ILE A 106 -0.99 -9.81 -8.35
CA ILE A 106 -0.77 -8.38 -8.18
C ILE A 106 0.48 -8.11 -7.33
N ALA A 107 0.57 -8.77 -6.20
CA ALA A 107 1.67 -8.59 -5.25
C ALA A 107 3.01 -8.92 -5.88
N GLU A 108 3.10 -10.06 -6.56
CA GLU A 108 4.35 -10.48 -7.20
C GLU A 108 4.73 -9.58 -8.36
N ALA A 109 3.76 -9.00 -9.06
CA ALA A 109 4.01 -8.07 -10.15
C ALA A 109 4.78 -6.83 -9.68
N VAL A 110 4.56 -6.38 -8.46
CA VAL A 110 5.27 -5.20 -7.91
C VAL A 110 6.49 -5.58 -7.07
N GLY A 111 6.75 -6.86 -6.85
CA GLY A 111 7.95 -7.32 -6.16
C GLY A 111 7.75 -7.77 -4.73
N LEU A 112 6.52 -8.04 -4.32
CA LEU A 112 6.26 -8.66 -3.01
C LEU A 112 6.47 -10.16 -3.09
N THR A 113 6.91 -10.76 -1.99
CA THR A 113 7.18 -12.19 -1.92
C THR A 113 6.87 -12.73 -0.53
N GLY A 114 6.89 -14.04 -0.39
CA GLY A 114 6.61 -14.72 0.87
C GLY A 114 5.15 -15.14 0.97
N LYS A 115 4.72 -15.46 2.18
CA LYS A 115 3.34 -15.81 2.45
C LYS A 115 2.46 -14.57 2.23
N MET A 116 1.40 -14.70 1.43
CA MET A 116 0.64 -13.53 0.99
C MET A 116 0.02 -12.71 2.13
N THR A 117 -0.34 -13.32 3.24
CA THR A 117 -0.86 -12.59 4.40
C THR A 117 0.16 -11.64 5.03
N CYS A 118 1.45 -11.88 4.79
CA CYS A 118 2.54 -11.03 5.26
C CYS A 118 3.59 -10.79 4.17
N ALA A 119 3.17 -10.78 2.92
CA ALA A 119 4.07 -10.57 1.79
C ALA A 119 4.75 -9.21 1.90
N SER A 120 6.05 -9.19 1.67
CA SER A 120 6.87 -8.00 1.78
C SER A 120 7.87 -7.95 0.61
N ALA A 121 8.63 -6.86 0.54
CA ALA A 121 9.53 -6.60 -0.57
C ALA A 121 10.55 -7.72 -0.80
N ASN A 122 10.68 -8.15 -2.05
CA ASN A 122 11.78 -9.00 -2.46
C ASN A 122 13.06 -8.16 -2.51
N HIS A 123 14.19 -8.79 -2.87
CA HIS A 123 15.48 -8.09 -2.87
C HIS A 123 15.48 -6.84 -3.77
N GLU A 124 14.97 -6.97 -4.98
CA GLU A 124 14.95 -5.85 -5.94
C GLU A 124 14.06 -4.71 -5.49
N LEU A 125 12.87 -5.02 -5.00
CA LEU A 125 11.97 -3.99 -4.47
C LEU A 125 12.57 -3.36 -3.22
N GLY A 126 13.23 -4.14 -2.38
CA GLY A 126 13.90 -3.62 -1.19
C GLY A 126 14.95 -2.56 -1.54
N ILE A 127 15.69 -2.75 -2.62
CA ILE A 127 16.66 -1.75 -3.11
C ILE A 127 15.92 -0.46 -3.51
N LYS A 128 14.80 -0.57 -4.21
CA LYS A 128 13.99 0.59 -4.60
C LYS A 128 13.45 1.32 -3.38
N ILE A 129 12.93 0.58 -2.40
CA ILE A 129 12.39 1.19 -1.17
C ILE A 129 13.48 1.96 -0.43
N LYS A 130 14.68 1.41 -0.31
CA LYS A 130 15.80 2.10 0.34
C LYS A 130 16.16 3.39 -0.38
N LYS A 131 16.12 3.39 -1.70
CA LYS A 131 16.36 4.58 -2.50
C LYS A 131 15.29 5.64 -2.23
N TRP A 132 14.02 5.26 -2.24
CA TRP A 132 12.91 6.17 -1.96
C TRP A 132 12.98 6.71 -0.54
N GLU A 133 13.29 5.85 0.42
CA GLU A 133 13.46 6.25 1.82
C GLU A 133 14.52 7.35 1.94
N LYS A 134 15.63 7.18 1.26
CA LYS A 134 16.70 8.16 1.25
C LYS A 134 16.26 9.47 0.59
N GLU A 135 15.52 9.40 -0.49
CA GLU A 135 15.02 10.58 -1.21
C GLU A 135 13.99 11.36 -0.41
N ILE A 136 13.12 10.67 0.32
CA ILE A 136 12.10 11.31 1.13
C ILE A 136 12.69 11.95 2.38
N GLY A 137 13.65 11.30 3.01
CA GLY A 137 14.29 11.78 4.23
C GLY A 137 13.91 10.98 5.46
N VAL A 138 14.15 11.56 6.64
CA VAL A 138 13.97 10.87 7.91
C VAL A 138 12.50 10.64 8.21
N PHE A 139 12.17 9.42 8.62
CA PHE A 139 10.81 9.07 9.03
C PHE A 139 10.49 9.78 10.36
N PRO A 140 9.38 10.53 10.42
CA PRO A 140 9.05 11.29 11.64
C PRO A 140 8.68 10.39 12.81
N HIS A 141 9.16 10.77 14.00
CA HIS A 141 8.79 10.13 15.27
C HIS A 141 7.92 11.10 16.05
N GLU A 142 6.63 10.94 15.95
CA GLU A 142 5.68 11.80 16.67
C GLU A 142 4.89 11.05 17.72
#